data_ca82ab15420b06e96bc36ad8fb4eb81c
#
_entry.id   ca82ab15420b06e96bc36ad8fb4eb81c
#
_cell.length_a   1.000
_cell.length_b   1.000
_cell.length_c   1.000
_cell.angle_alpha   90.00
_cell.angle_beta   90.00
_cell.angle_gamma   90.00
#
_symmetry.space_group_name_H-M   'P 1'
#
loop_
_entity.id
_entity.type
_entity.pdbx_description
1 polymer ?
#
loop_
_entity_poly.entity_id
_entity_poly.type
_entity_poly.pdbx_seq_one_letter_code
_entity_poly.pdbx_strand_id
1 'polypeptide(L)'
;VYTVSSSVAETFRFGIFDLIKADEAPTMNASALTSLEYTEGDRKLLFTYYADGKASDYTGKYNWYVSENGGSETPVASDIGKALTSALTAIDLDNVVSYNNARDSEYGLDAGARLVLKYMKTTKVTDSTTNIEKEVKTPAEYVICIGKSEDGTVYARPEGSALTVKLSAQETFRNVTADNTRVLRANELVLPDYSRIDSMTFTCGGKTLTVKVTHGDDGSVSYSASGDGSPDSETLDALLGALADARTTAFASDLDRDPASGSDTVFSVAFVFNTGGSVHATLALSHYSENYYLVSFMSDSDRLITADGLKALTDAFDACVK
;
A
#
# COMPACT_ATOMS: atom_id res chain seq x y z
N VAL A 1 42.27 3.27 -43.21
CA VAL A 1 41.79 2.98 -41.84
C VAL A 1 41.56 4.30 -41.19
N TYR A 2 40.34 4.62 -40.77
CA TYR A 2 40.03 5.83 -40.05
C TYR A 2 39.88 5.47 -38.56
N THR A 3 40.48 6.25 -37.68
CA THR A 3 40.28 6.11 -36.23
C THR A 3 39.18 7.09 -35.81
N VAL A 4 38.21 6.62 -35.07
CA VAL A 4 37.19 7.48 -34.40
C VAL A 4 37.51 7.60 -32.92
N SER A 5 37.11 8.69 -32.28
CA SER A 5 37.29 8.86 -30.83
C SER A 5 36.48 7.78 -30.08
N SER A 6 36.92 7.42 -28.86
CA SER A 6 36.20 6.48 -28.00
C SER A 6 34.75 6.90 -27.76
N SER A 7 34.49 8.20 -27.60
CA SER A 7 33.13 8.74 -27.42
C SER A 7 32.24 8.50 -28.65
N VAL A 8 32.79 8.64 -29.87
CA VAL A 8 32.07 8.33 -31.12
C VAL A 8 31.83 6.81 -31.24
N ALA A 9 32.86 6.00 -30.90
CA ALA A 9 32.70 4.54 -30.91
C ALA A 9 31.64 4.05 -29.88
N GLU A 10 31.57 4.68 -28.73
CA GLU A 10 30.55 4.38 -27.70
C GLU A 10 29.14 4.74 -28.14
N THR A 11 28.96 5.84 -28.89
CA THR A 11 27.66 6.24 -29.47
C THR A 11 27.08 5.16 -30.40
N PHE A 12 27.92 4.31 -30.98
CA PHE A 12 27.52 3.21 -31.87
C PHE A 12 27.58 1.82 -31.20
N ARG A 13 27.85 1.76 -29.89
CA ARG A 13 27.79 0.51 -29.10
C ARG A 13 26.38 0.26 -28.63
N PHE A 14 25.52 -0.16 -29.54
CA PHE A 14 24.18 -0.63 -29.18
C PHE A 14 24.04 -2.10 -29.56
N GLY A 15 23.36 -2.85 -28.73
CA GLY A 15 22.92 -4.22 -29.01
C GLY A 15 21.72 -4.22 -29.95
N ILE A 16 21.36 -5.39 -30.47
CA ILE A 16 20.19 -5.52 -31.34
C ILE A 16 18.90 -5.07 -30.65
N PHE A 17 18.78 -5.28 -29.34
CA PHE A 17 17.59 -4.91 -28.57
C PHE A 17 17.44 -3.41 -28.35
N ASP A 18 18.55 -2.64 -28.33
CA ASP A 18 18.53 -1.18 -28.26
C ASP A 18 17.92 -0.52 -29.50
N LEU A 19 17.83 -1.28 -30.61
CA LEU A 19 17.26 -0.84 -31.88
C LEU A 19 15.80 -1.23 -32.06
N ILE A 20 15.25 -2.04 -31.16
CA ILE A 20 13.86 -2.50 -31.23
C ILE A 20 13.00 -1.48 -30.48
N LYS A 21 11.99 -0.93 -31.19
CA LYS A 21 10.97 -0.12 -30.51
C LYS A 21 10.15 -1.03 -29.61
N ALA A 22 10.13 -0.72 -28.32
CA ALA A 22 9.29 -1.40 -27.35
C ALA A 22 7.79 -1.19 -27.64
N ASP A 23 6.96 -2.09 -27.13
CA ASP A 23 5.51 -1.91 -27.16
C ASP A 23 5.11 -0.74 -26.28
N GLU A 24 4.01 -0.08 -26.62
CA GLU A 24 3.49 1.03 -25.82
C GLU A 24 2.57 0.49 -24.73
N ALA A 25 2.90 0.80 -23.46
CA ALA A 25 2.01 0.55 -22.36
C ALA A 25 1.01 1.72 -22.19
N PRO A 26 -0.17 1.47 -21.58
CA PRO A 26 -1.10 2.55 -21.28
C PRO A 26 -0.48 3.51 -20.24
N THR A 27 -0.60 4.81 -20.47
CA THR A 27 -0.30 5.85 -19.49
C THR A 27 -1.61 6.44 -18.98
N MET A 28 -1.70 6.65 -17.67
CA MET A 28 -2.95 7.11 -17.06
C MET A 28 -2.71 7.89 -15.76
N ASN A 29 -3.71 8.64 -15.34
CA ASN A 29 -3.72 9.23 -13.99
C ASN A 29 -4.10 8.16 -12.94
N ALA A 30 -3.63 8.33 -11.71
CA ALA A 30 -3.95 7.42 -10.61
C ALA A 30 -5.47 7.22 -10.42
N SER A 31 -6.27 8.28 -10.59
CA SER A 31 -7.74 8.22 -10.50
C SER A 31 -8.41 7.35 -11.58
N ALA A 32 -7.67 6.93 -12.59
CA ALA A 32 -8.18 5.99 -13.60
C ALA A 32 -7.97 4.52 -13.18
N LEU A 33 -7.06 4.23 -12.25
CA LEU A 33 -6.82 2.88 -11.75
C LEU A 33 -8.07 2.31 -11.08
N THR A 34 -8.32 1.02 -11.29
CA THR A 34 -9.42 0.29 -10.67
C THR A 34 -8.91 -0.91 -9.88
N SER A 35 -8.15 -1.78 -10.53
CA SER A 35 -7.58 -2.97 -9.88
C SER A 35 -6.39 -3.53 -10.66
N LEU A 36 -5.59 -4.33 -9.96
CA LEU A 36 -4.57 -5.20 -10.54
C LEU A 36 -4.85 -6.63 -10.09
N GLU A 37 -4.92 -7.56 -11.02
CA GLU A 37 -5.06 -8.98 -10.75
C GLU A 37 -3.75 -9.69 -11.10
N TYR A 38 -3.20 -10.45 -10.15
CA TYR A 38 -2.08 -11.36 -10.38
C TYR A 38 -2.58 -12.80 -10.29
N THR A 39 -2.19 -13.63 -11.25
CA THR A 39 -2.50 -15.06 -11.27
C THR A 39 -1.25 -15.87 -11.58
N GLU A 40 -1.03 -16.96 -10.82
CA GLU A 40 0.02 -17.95 -11.04
C GLU A 40 -0.47 -19.31 -10.56
N GLY A 41 -0.65 -20.25 -11.49
CA GLY A 41 -1.32 -21.53 -11.17
C GLY A 41 -2.70 -21.30 -10.58
N ASP A 42 -2.94 -21.88 -9.39
CA ASP A 42 -4.21 -21.74 -8.64
C ASP A 42 -4.25 -20.48 -7.76
N ARG A 43 -3.15 -19.76 -7.66
CA ARG A 43 -3.05 -18.55 -6.84
C ARG A 43 -3.56 -17.34 -7.59
N LYS A 44 -4.44 -16.59 -6.92
CA LYS A 44 -5.00 -15.34 -7.44
C LYS A 44 -4.93 -14.26 -6.37
N LEU A 45 -4.23 -13.14 -6.69
CA LEU A 45 -4.26 -11.92 -5.89
C LEU A 45 -5.06 -10.86 -6.65
N LEU A 46 -5.99 -10.25 -5.94
CA LEU A 46 -6.73 -9.09 -6.44
C LEU A 46 -6.36 -7.87 -5.59
N PHE A 47 -5.69 -6.91 -6.21
CA PHE A 47 -5.42 -5.59 -5.65
C PHE A 47 -6.53 -4.65 -6.12
N THR A 48 -7.30 -4.10 -5.18
CA THR A 48 -8.37 -3.13 -5.47
C THR A 48 -7.89 -1.72 -5.11
N TYR A 49 -8.09 -0.77 -6.01
CA TYR A 49 -7.71 0.62 -5.80
C TYR A 49 -8.92 1.48 -5.42
N TYR A 50 -8.79 2.21 -4.33
CA TYR A 50 -9.78 3.18 -3.84
C TYR A 50 -9.12 4.56 -3.81
N ALA A 51 -9.46 5.44 -4.76
CA ALA A 51 -8.82 6.76 -4.91
C ALA A 51 -8.92 7.61 -3.62
N ASP A 52 -10.07 7.55 -2.94
CA ASP A 52 -10.36 8.31 -1.72
C ASP A 52 -10.27 7.43 -0.44
N GLY A 53 -9.63 6.27 -0.54
CA GLY A 53 -9.65 5.26 0.50
C GLY A 53 -10.96 4.46 0.56
N LYS A 54 -10.95 3.30 1.22
CA LYS A 54 -12.12 2.43 1.36
C LYS A 54 -13.05 2.97 2.45
N ALA A 55 -14.27 3.34 2.08
CA ALA A 55 -15.24 3.96 3.00
C ALA A 55 -15.56 3.11 4.23
N SER A 56 -15.52 1.78 4.11
CA SER A 56 -15.77 0.84 5.22
C SER A 56 -14.53 0.50 6.05
N ASP A 57 -13.34 1.01 5.70
CA ASP A 57 -12.13 0.78 6.48
C ASP A 57 -11.88 1.95 7.43
N TYR A 58 -11.94 1.66 8.72
CA TYR A 58 -11.68 2.60 9.81
C TYR A 58 -10.26 2.47 10.38
N THR A 59 -9.44 1.52 9.85
CA THR A 59 -8.03 1.35 10.28
C THR A 59 -7.13 2.45 9.76
N GLY A 60 -7.52 3.11 8.65
CA GLY A 60 -6.78 4.20 8.06
C GLY A 60 -7.20 4.55 6.64
N LYS A 61 -6.46 5.47 6.05
CA LYS A 61 -6.70 5.95 4.68
C LYS A 61 -5.73 5.27 3.71
N TYR A 62 -6.02 4.03 3.38
CA TYR A 62 -5.27 3.27 2.38
C TYR A 62 -5.95 3.36 1.01
N ASN A 63 -5.14 3.40 -0.06
CA ASN A 63 -5.65 3.40 -1.43
C ASN A 63 -5.67 2.01 -2.06
N TRP A 64 -4.81 1.10 -1.60
CA TRP A 64 -4.74 -0.26 -2.12
C TRP A 64 -5.11 -1.28 -1.06
N TYR A 65 -5.87 -2.27 -1.49
CA TYR A 65 -6.23 -3.44 -0.71
C TYR A 65 -5.94 -4.69 -1.51
N VAL A 66 -5.49 -5.74 -0.87
CA VAL A 66 -5.22 -7.04 -1.51
C VAL A 66 -6.09 -8.11 -0.89
N SER A 67 -6.65 -8.97 -1.74
CA SER A 67 -7.29 -10.23 -1.34
C SER A 67 -6.62 -11.40 -2.08
N GLU A 68 -6.48 -12.53 -1.41
CA GLU A 68 -5.95 -13.76 -1.97
C GLU A 68 -7.07 -14.78 -2.12
N ASN A 69 -7.20 -15.36 -3.32
CA ASN A 69 -8.19 -16.41 -3.67
C ASN A 69 -9.63 -16.07 -3.28
N GLY A 70 -10.02 -14.80 -3.39
CA GLY A 70 -11.37 -14.32 -3.04
C GLY A 70 -11.62 -14.20 -1.53
N GLY A 71 -10.58 -14.26 -0.71
CA GLY A 71 -10.64 -13.98 0.73
C GLY A 71 -10.91 -12.50 1.04
N SER A 72 -10.86 -12.15 2.32
CA SER A 72 -11.06 -10.78 2.78
C SER A 72 -9.95 -9.85 2.26
N GLU A 73 -10.33 -8.63 1.91
CA GLU A 73 -9.37 -7.59 1.56
C GLU A 73 -8.62 -7.08 2.80
N THR A 74 -7.29 -6.99 2.68
CA THR A 74 -6.42 -6.39 3.69
C THR A 74 -5.71 -5.16 3.11
N PRO A 75 -5.48 -4.09 3.90
CA PRO A 75 -4.81 -2.90 3.39
C PRO A 75 -3.35 -3.20 3.03
N VAL A 76 -2.91 -2.65 1.90
CA VAL A 76 -1.51 -2.65 1.46
C VAL A 76 -0.80 -1.49 2.15
N ALA A 77 0.43 -1.72 2.61
CA ALA A 77 1.26 -0.68 3.22
C ALA A 77 1.32 0.58 2.35
N SER A 78 1.26 1.75 2.96
CA SER A 78 1.06 3.01 2.22
C SER A 78 2.22 3.35 1.28
N ASP A 79 3.47 3.00 1.63
CA ASP A 79 4.65 3.15 0.79
C ASP A 79 4.63 2.20 -0.42
N ILE A 80 4.27 0.92 -0.20
CA ILE A 80 4.10 -0.07 -1.26
C ILE A 80 2.96 0.35 -2.20
N GLY A 81 1.82 0.81 -1.64
CA GLY A 81 0.69 1.29 -2.43
C GLY A 81 1.03 2.51 -3.30
N LYS A 82 1.84 3.45 -2.79
CA LYS A 82 2.34 4.59 -3.57
C LYS A 82 3.27 4.12 -4.69
N ALA A 83 4.21 3.21 -4.40
CA ALA A 83 5.11 2.65 -5.39
C ALA A 83 4.35 1.88 -6.48
N LEU A 84 3.32 1.10 -6.09
CA LEU A 84 2.44 0.39 -7.01
C LEU A 84 1.68 1.35 -7.93
N THR A 85 1.09 2.41 -7.37
CA THR A 85 0.42 3.45 -8.16
C THR A 85 1.36 4.06 -9.19
N SER A 86 2.57 4.46 -8.78
CA SER A 86 3.60 5.00 -9.67
C SER A 86 3.96 4.04 -10.80
N ALA A 87 4.20 2.77 -10.47
CA ALA A 87 4.59 1.76 -11.45
C ALA A 87 3.48 1.46 -12.46
N LEU A 88 2.21 1.45 -12.03
CA LEU A 88 1.07 1.12 -12.89
C LEU A 88 0.57 2.29 -13.74
N THR A 89 0.79 3.53 -13.32
CA THR A 89 0.39 4.71 -14.11
C THR A 89 1.30 5.00 -15.29
N ALA A 90 2.55 4.47 -15.27
CA ALA A 90 3.54 4.61 -16.32
C ALA A 90 4.42 3.34 -16.37
N ILE A 91 3.86 2.24 -16.90
CA ILE A 91 4.60 1.00 -17.07
C ILE A 91 5.70 1.22 -18.11
N ASP A 92 6.95 1.01 -17.72
CA ASP A 92 8.11 1.16 -18.57
C ASP A 92 8.49 -0.20 -19.22
N LEU A 93 8.42 -0.26 -20.54
CA LEU A 93 8.73 -1.42 -21.37
C LEU A 93 9.98 -1.22 -22.23
N ASP A 94 10.75 -0.15 -22.03
CA ASP A 94 11.84 0.22 -22.94
C ASP A 94 13.06 -0.73 -22.87
N ASN A 95 13.22 -1.47 -21.79
CA ASN A 95 14.36 -2.37 -21.59
C ASN A 95 14.09 -3.76 -22.19
N VAL A 96 14.15 -3.87 -23.52
CA VAL A 96 13.96 -5.13 -24.25
C VAL A 96 15.18 -6.04 -24.05
N VAL A 97 14.95 -7.30 -23.65
CA VAL A 97 16.00 -8.28 -23.37
C VAL A 97 15.91 -9.55 -24.22
N SER A 98 14.75 -9.82 -24.80
CA SER A 98 14.55 -11.01 -25.65
C SER A 98 13.43 -10.82 -26.66
N TYR A 99 13.43 -11.67 -27.68
CA TYR A 99 12.44 -11.74 -28.75
C TYR A 99 12.01 -13.19 -28.96
N ASN A 100 10.72 -13.43 -29.24
CA ASN A 100 10.16 -14.75 -29.60
C ASN A 100 10.37 -15.88 -28.59
N ASN A 101 9.93 -15.79 -27.38
CA ASN A 101 9.84 -16.89 -26.39
C ASN A 101 11.11 -17.78 -26.24
N ALA A 102 12.19 -17.45 -26.92
CA ALA A 102 13.38 -18.29 -27.02
C ALA A 102 14.08 -18.53 -25.66
N ARG A 103 13.79 -17.71 -24.65
CA ARG A 103 14.43 -17.73 -23.34
C ARG A 103 13.40 -17.60 -22.20
N ASP A 104 12.17 -18.07 -22.40
CA ASP A 104 11.09 -17.93 -21.42
C ASP A 104 11.43 -18.54 -20.07
N SER A 105 12.07 -19.71 -20.04
CA SER A 105 12.49 -20.38 -18.81
C SER A 105 13.56 -19.58 -18.03
N GLU A 106 14.44 -18.84 -18.71
CA GLU A 106 15.45 -18.00 -18.04
C GLU A 106 14.79 -16.79 -17.36
N TYR A 107 13.67 -16.34 -17.89
CA TYR A 107 12.91 -15.18 -17.38
C TYR A 107 11.73 -15.57 -16.50
N GLY A 108 11.50 -16.88 -16.27
CA GLY A 108 10.37 -17.38 -15.49
C GLY A 108 9.00 -17.17 -16.14
N LEU A 109 8.96 -16.86 -17.45
CA LEU A 109 7.72 -16.61 -18.19
C LEU A 109 6.98 -17.89 -18.56
N ASP A 110 7.62 -19.03 -18.49
CA ASP A 110 7.04 -20.37 -18.71
C ASP A 110 6.14 -20.83 -17.56
N ALA A 111 6.24 -20.21 -16.37
CA ALA A 111 5.32 -20.43 -15.26
C ALA A 111 3.87 -19.97 -15.54
N GLY A 112 3.66 -19.19 -16.60
CA GLY A 112 2.34 -18.73 -17.02
C GLY A 112 1.69 -17.68 -16.11
N ALA A 113 2.48 -17.02 -15.27
CA ALA A 113 1.98 -15.97 -14.40
C ALA A 113 1.55 -14.72 -15.21
N ARG A 114 0.46 -14.08 -14.79
CA ARG A 114 -0.15 -12.95 -15.50
C ARG A 114 -0.51 -11.83 -14.54
N LEU A 115 -0.35 -10.59 -15.03
CA LEU A 115 -0.91 -9.38 -14.44
C LEU A 115 -1.99 -8.83 -15.36
N VAL A 116 -3.16 -8.52 -14.83
CA VAL A 116 -4.26 -7.84 -15.52
C VAL A 116 -4.53 -6.53 -14.83
N LEU A 117 -4.09 -5.44 -15.45
CA LEU A 117 -4.37 -4.08 -14.99
C LEU A 117 -5.72 -3.62 -15.55
N LYS A 118 -6.66 -3.28 -14.66
CA LYS A 118 -7.96 -2.71 -15.02
C LYS A 118 -7.99 -1.22 -14.70
N TYR A 119 -8.49 -0.44 -15.65
CA TYR A 119 -8.53 1.01 -15.54
C TYR A 119 -9.64 1.64 -16.37
N MET A 120 -9.95 2.91 -16.10
CA MET A 120 -10.89 3.70 -16.89
C MET A 120 -10.14 4.50 -17.95
N LYS A 121 -10.24 4.08 -19.22
CA LYS A 121 -9.66 4.80 -20.35
C LYS A 121 -10.54 6.02 -20.69
N THR A 122 -9.92 7.20 -20.65
CA THR A 122 -10.59 8.45 -21.08
C THR A 122 -10.34 8.69 -22.56
N THR A 123 -11.40 8.85 -23.34
CA THR A 123 -11.34 9.21 -24.76
C THR A 123 -12.14 10.50 -24.99
N LYS A 124 -11.64 11.39 -25.85
CA LYS A 124 -12.38 12.55 -26.29
C LYS A 124 -13.24 12.18 -27.50
N VAL A 125 -14.53 12.43 -27.40
CA VAL A 125 -15.50 12.19 -28.48
C VAL A 125 -16.15 13.53 -28.84
N THR A 126 -16.06 13.90 -30.10
CA THR A 126 -16.73 15.11 -30.61
C THR A 126 -18.20 14.79 -30.95
N ASP A 127 -19.13 15.45 -30.29
CA ASP A 127 -20.55 15.35 -30.62
C ASP A 127 -20.78 15.93 -32.03
N SER A 128 -21.21 15.08 -32.96
CA SER A 128 -21.38 15.47 -34.37
C SER A 128 -22.47 16.56 -34.61
N THR A 129 -23.36 16.77 -33.64
CA THR A 129 -24.45 17.75 -33.74
C THR A 129 -24.03 19.09 -33.17
N THR A 130 -23.30 19.09 -32.06
CA THR A 130 -22.94 20.32 -31.34
C THR A 130 -21.50 20.76 -31.56
N ASN A 131 -20.67 19.91 -32.16
CA ASN A 131 -19.21 20.07 -32.33
C ASN A 131 -18.46 20.30 -30.99
N ILE A 132 -19.05 19.85 -29.88
CA ILE A 132 -18.45 19.95 -28.55
C ILE A 132 -17.71 18.64 -28.23
N GLU A 133 -16.46 18.76 -27.80
CA GLU A 133 -15.71 17.61 -27.26
C GLU A 133 -16.24 17.21 -25.88
N LYS A 134 -16.50 15.92 -25.70
CA LYS A 134 -16.85 15.32 -24.41
C LYS A 134 -15.87 14.23 -24.06
N GLU A 135 -15.47 14.16 -22.80
CA GLU A 135 -14.70 13.04 -22.27
C GLU A 135 -15.63 11.86 -21.95
N VAL A 136 -15.31 10.72 -22.51
CA VAL A 136 -16.00 9.45 -22.25
C VAL A 136 -15.01 8.51 -21.56
N LYS A 137 -15.40 8.00 -20.39
CA LYS A 137 -14.64 7.00 -19.64
C LYS A 137 -15.20 5.62 -19.94
N THR A 138 -14.35 4.71 -20.40
CA THR A 138 -14.70 3.32 -20.68
C THR A 138 -13.76 2.37 -19.92
N PRO A 139 -14.27 1.25 -19.36
CA PRO A 139 -13.41 0.23 -18.79
C PRO A 139 -12.43 -0.32 -19.83
N ALA A 140 -11.19 -0.50 -19.43
CA ALA A 140 -10.14 -1.10 -20.25
C ALA A 140 -9.26 -2.01 -19.41
N GLU A 141 -8.60 -2.96 -20.09
CA GLU A 141 -7.66 -3.91 -19.47
C GLU A 141 -6.34 -3.87 -20.21
N TYR A 142 -5.25 -4.05 -19.47
CA TYR A 142 -3.92 -4.27 -20.02
C TYR A 142 -3.32 -5.52 -19.40
N VAL A 143 -2.94 -6.47 -20.22
CA VAL A 143 -2.49 -7.80 -19.78
C VAL A 143 -1.01 -7.97 -20.07
N ILE A 144 -0.26 -8.40 -19.06
CA ILE A 144 1.16 -8.73 -19.16
C ILE A 144 1.39 -10.14 -18.62
N CYS A 145 2.09 -10.99 -19.38
CA CYS A 145 2.76 -12.16 -18.81
C CYS A 145 3.93 -11.65 -17.96
N ILE A 146 4.07 -12.15 -16.75
CA ILE A 146 5.12 -11.74 -15.82
C ILE A 146 5.91 -12.98 -15.36
N GLY A 147 7.21 -12.81 -15.16
CA GLY A 147 8.09 -13.87 -14.69
C GLY A 147 9.22 -13.32 -13.84
N LYS A 148 9.84 -14.22 -13.09
CA LYS A 148 10.97 -13.91 -12.21
C LYS A 148 12.09 -14.92 -12.46
N SER A 149 13.28 -14.42 -12.80
CA SER A 149 14.48 -15.27 -12.93
C SER A 149 14.99 -15.72 -11.55
N GLU A 150 15.93 -16.67 -11.54
CA GLU A 150 16.52 -17.22 -10.30
C GLU A 150 17.16 -16.14 -9.40
N ASP A 151 17.70 -15.07 -10.00
CA ASP A 151 18.29 -13.94 -9.24
C ASP A 151 17.22 -12.95 -8.72
N GLY A 152 15.93 -13.22 -8.94
CA GLY A 152 14.82 -12.39 -8.52
C GLY A 152 14.54 -11.18 -9.41
N THR A 153 15.17 -11.07 -10.59
CA THR A 153 14.85 -10.04 -11.58
C THR A 153 13.48 -10.31 -12.21
N VAL A 154 12.63 -9.28 -12.27
CA VAL A 154 11.28 -9.40 -12.83
C VAL A 154 11.26 -8.96 -14.27
N TYR A 155 10.67 -9.82 -15.10
CA TYR A 155 10.50 -9.64 -16.54
C TYR A 155 9.01 -9.62 -16.89
N ALA A 156 8.71 -9.01 -18.04
CA ALA A 156 7.35 -8.92 -18.51
C ALA A 156 7.31 -9.10 -20.05
N ARG A 157 6.17 -9.60 -20.50
CA ARG A 157 5.80 -9.62 -21.93
C ARG A 157 4.34 -9.21 -22.06
N PRO A 158 4.02 -8.06 -22.70
CA PRO A 158 2.65 -7.71 -23.01
C PRO A 158 1.93 -8.81 -23.80
N GLU A 159 0.65 -9.02 -23.54
CA GLU A 159 -0.13 -10.01 -24.25
C GLU A 159 -0.16 -9.68 -25.76
N GLY A 160 0.14 -10.67 -26.57
CA GLY A 160 0.26 -10.50 -28.04
C GLY A 160 1.60 -9.94 -28.52
N SER A 161 2.50 -9.54 -27.61
CA SER A 161 3.86 -9.12 -27.96
C SER A 161 4.80 -10.31 -28.16
N ALA A 162 5.82 -10.10 -29.00
CA ALA A 162 6.96 -11.00 -29.11
C ALA A 162 8.16 -10.54 -28.26
N LEU A 163 8.05 -9.38 -27.60
CA LEU A 163 9.15 -8.75 -26.85
C LEU A 163 9.07 -9.09 -25.37
N THR A 164 10.18 -9.54 -24.83
CA THR A 164 10.38 -9.64 -23.37
C THR A 164 11.20 -8.45 -22.90
N VAL A 165 10.72 -7.80 -21.86
CA VAL A 165 11.36 -6.62 -21.25
C VAL A 165 11.71 -6.90 -19.80
N LYS A 166 12.76 -6.25 -19.32
CA LYS A 166 13.06 -6.16 -17.89
C LYS A 166 12.31 -4.94 -17.34
N LEU A 167 11.42 -5.15 -16.37
CA LEU A 167 10.67 -4.05 -15.75
C LEU A 167 11.59 -3.13 -14.96
N SER A 168 11.35 -1.82 -15.00
CA SER A 168 12.13 -0.83 -14.25
C SER A 168 11.80 -0.83 -12.75
N ALA A 169 10.52 -0.96 -12.38
CA ALA A 169 10.04 -0.97 -10.99
C ALA A 169 10.19 -2.36 -10.33
N GLN A 170 11.42 -2.87 -10.29
CA GLN A 170 11.73 -4.24 -9.85
C GLN A 170 11.19 -4.59 -8.46
N GLU A 171 11.38 -3.73 -7.47
CA GLU A 171 10.94 -3.98 -6.09
C GLU A 171 9.42 -4.08 -6.00
N THR A 172 8.72 -3.15 -6.67
CA THR A 172 7.25 -3.12 -6.69
C THR A 172 6.68 -4.42 -7.27
N PHE A 173 7.21 -4.87 -8.40
CA PHE A 173 6.71 -6.08 -9.03
C PHE A 173 7.16 -7.36 -8.29
N ARG A 174 8.32 -7.38 -7.64
CA ARG A 174 8.68 -8.45 -6.70
C ARG A 174 7.70 -8.57 -5.54
N ASN A 175 7.24 -7.44 -4.99
CA ASN A 175 6.24 -7.44 -3.93
C ASN A 175 4.89 -8.00 -4.42
N VAL A 176 4.44 -7.62 -5.62
CA VAL A 176 3.20 -8.12 -6.23
C VAL A 176 3.26 -9.63 -6.50
N THR A 177 4.43 -10.14 -6.92
CA THR A 177 4.65 -11.55 -7.25
C THR A 177 5.22 -12.37 -6.09
N ALA A 178 5.30 -11.82 -4.88
CA ALA A 178 5.83 -12.52 -3.72
C ALA A 178 4.94 -13.69 -3.31
N ASP A 179 5.53 -14.80 -2.90
CA ASP A 179 4.81 -16.01 -2.48
C ASP A 179 3.95 -15.80 -1.24
N ASN A 180 4.22 -14.76 -0.46
CA ASN A 180 3.54 -14.43 0.77
C ASN A 180 3.00 -12.99 0.74
N THR A 181 1.67 -12.83 0.86
CA THR A 181 1.01 -11.51 0.90
C THR A 181 1.32 -10.69 2.15
N ARG A 182 1.94 -11.29 3.19
CA ARG A 182 2.34 -10.56 4.41
C ARG A 182 3.29 -9.40 4.12
N VAL A 183 4.16 -9.53 3.09
CA VAL A 183 5.08 -8.45 2.68
C VAL A 183 4.34 -7.21 2.18
N LEU A 184 3.08 -7.36 1.79
CA LEU A 184 2.23 -6.29 1.27
C LEU A 184 1.42 -5.60 2.36
N ARG A 185 1.24 -6.25 3.54
CA ARG A 185 0.34 -5.75 4.58
C ARG A 185 0.84 -4.45 5.18
N ALA A 186 -0.11 -3.57 5.46
CA ALA A 186 0.16 -2.36 6.21
C ALA A 186 0.83 -2.68 7.54
N ASN A 187 1.95 -2.04 7.80
CA ASN A 187 2.70 -2.16 9.06
C ASN A 187 2.41 -1.00 10.01
N GLU A 188 1.69 0.02 9.58
CA GLU A 188 1.18 1.07 10.44
C GLU A 188 0.27 0.45 11.50
N LEU A 189 0.40 0.90 12.75
CA LEU A 189 -0.49 0.49 13.84
C LEU A 189 -1.92 0.92 13.51
N VAL A 190 -2.06 2.18 13.14
CA VAL A 190 -3.24 2.80 12.56
C VAL A 190 -2.76 3.98 11.70
N LEU A 191 -3.44 4.25 10.60
CA LEU A 191 -3.20 5.45 9.77
C LEU A 191 -4.42 6.37 9.88
N PRO A 192 -4.50 7.25 10.91
CA PRO A 192 -5.72 7.98 11.21
C PRO A 192 -6.14 8.92 10.10
N ASP A 193 -7.39 8.81 9.66
CA ASP A 193 -8.04 9.84 8.84
C ASP A 193 -8.85 10.75 9.76
N TYR A 194 -8.22 11.80 10.26
CA TYR A 194 -8.82 12.72 11.22
C TYR A 194 -10.08 13.42 10.69
N SER A 195 -10.28 13.50 9.36
CA SER A 195 -11.52 14.02 8.77
C SER A 195 -12.75 13.14 9.08
N ARG A 196 -12.53 11.90 9.50
CA ARG A 196 -13.56 10.89 9.80
C ARG A 196 -13.68 10.57 11.28
N ILE A 197 -12.88 11.19 12.15
CA ILE A 197 -12.83 10.93 13.58
C ILE A 197 -13.48 12.11 14.33
N ASP A 198 -14.42 11.82 15.23
CA ASP A 198 -15.00 12.80 16.16
C ASP A 198 -14.23 12.87 17.47
N SER A 199 -13.76 11.71 17.95
CA SER A 199 -12.95 11.69 19.17
C SER A 199 -12.10 10.42 19.29
N MET A 200 -11.03 10.53 20.08
CA MET A 200 -10.15 9.43 20.45
C MET A 200 -9.98 9.47 21.98
N THR A 201 -10.22 8.33 22.65
CA THR A 201 -9.94 8.21 24.08
C THR A 201 -8.77 7.27 24.29
N PHE A 202 -7.66 7.82 24.74
CA PHE A 202 -6.45 7.10 25.11
C PHE A 202 -6.57 6.61 26.54
N THR A 203 -6.12 5.36 26.81
CA THR A 203 -6.09 4.79 28.17
C THR A 203 -4.76 4.06 28.37
N CYS A 204 -4.05 4.42 29.44
CA CYS A 204 -2.81 3.79 29.85
C CYS A 204 -2.60 3.95 31.37
N GLY A 205 -2.18 2.88 32.05
CA GLY A 205 -1.85 2.94 33.48
C GLY A 205 -3.00 3.45 34.39
N GLY A 206 -4.25 3.21 33.99
CA GLY A 206 -5.43 3.67 34.73
C GLY A 206 -5.79 5.15 34.54
N LYS A 207 -5.03 5.90 33.74
CA LYS A 207 -5.35 7.27 33.33
C LYS A 207 -6.02 7.29 31.95
N THR A 208 -6.82 8.34 31.72
CA THR A 208 -7.52 8.55 30.44
C THR A 208 -7.33 9.97 29.91
N LEU A 209 -7.20 10.10 28.59
CA LEU A 209 -7.19 11.37 27.87
C LEU A 209 -8.13 11.27 26.69
N THR A 210 -9.14 12.12 26.61
CA THR A 210 -10.05 12.19 25.46
C THR A 210 -9.67 13.38 24.59
N VAL A 211 -9.32 13.10 23.35
CA VAL A 211 -9.05 14.08 22.29
C VAL A 211 -10.29 14.22 21.43
N LYS A 212 -10.90 15.39 21.44
CA LYS A 212 -12.02 15.72 20.54
C LYS A 212 -11.48 16.35 19.27
N VAL A 213 -11.97 15.90 18.12
CA VAL A 213 -11.67 16.45 16.80
C VAL A 213 -12.80 17.38 16.38
N THR A 214 -12.47 18.60 16.00
CA THR A 214 -13.44 19.58 15.51
C THR A 214 -13.14 19.86 14.03
N HIS A 215 -14.17 19.77 13.20
CA HIS A 215 -14.09 19.92 11.74
C HIS A 215 -14.52 21.34 11.34
N GLY A 216 -13.66 22.05 10.61
CA GLY A 216 -13.99 23.33 9.98
C GLY A 216 -14.68 23.14 8.64
N ASP A 217 -15.48 24.13 8.23
CA ASP A 217 -16.18 24.12 6.94
C ASP A 217 -15.22 24.12 5.74
N ASP A 218 -13.98 24.53 5.94
CA ASP A 218 -12.89 24.53 4.96
C ASP A 218 -12.13 23.20 4.89
N GLY A 219 -12.57 22.17 5.65
CA GLY A 219 -11.91 20.87 5.77
C GLY A 219 -10.73 20.87 6.74
N SER A 220 -10.47 21.96 7.46
CA SER A 220 -9.47 21.98 8.53
C SER A 220 -9.93 21.13 9.72
N VAL A 221 -8.96 20.62 10.49
CA VAL A 221 -9.23 19.93 11.75
C VAL A 221 -8.48 20.61 12.89
N SER A 222 -9.11 20.66 14.07
CA SER A 222 -8.49 21.13 15.29
C SER A 222 -8.76 20.15 16.42
N TYR A 223 -7.92 20.17 17.44
CA TYR A 223 -7.95 19.22 18.53
C TYR A 223 -8.13 19.92 19.86
N SER A 224 -8.88 19.30 20.76
CA SER A 224 -8.94 19.69 22.16
C SER A 224 -8.90 18.44 23.04
N ALA A 225 -8.20 18.51 24.18
CA ALA A 225 -8.04 17.38 25.07
C ALA A 225 -8.76 17.64 26.41
N SER A 226 -9.25 16.55 27.03
CA SER A 226 -9.86 16.55 28.37
C SER A 226 -9.65 15.18 29.04
N GLY A 227 -9.71 15.18 30.40
CA GLY A 227 -9.52 13.95 31.17
C GLY A 227 -8.47 14.15 32.27
N ASP A 228 -7.57 13.18 32.43
CA ASP A 228 -6.52 13.22 33.47
C ASP A 228 -5.36 14.19 33.16
N GLY A 229 -5.46 14.97 32.06
CA GLY A 229 -4.49 15.97 31.66
C GLY A 229 -5.10 17.11 30.86
N SER A 230 -4.29 18.16 30.66
CA SER A 230 -4.61 19.33 29.82
C SER A 230 -3.36 19.72 29.03
N PRO A 231 -2.93 18.88 28.07
CA PRO A 231 -1.72 19.13 27.27
C PRO A 231 -1.88 20.41 26.44
N ASP A 232 -0.76 21.10 26.19
CA ASP A 232 -0.71 22.11 25.14
C ASP A 232 -0.77 21.45 23.75
N SER A 233 -0.86 22.28 22.70
CA SER A 233 -0.98 21.80 21.34
C SER A 233 0.25 21.00 20.88
N GLU A 234 1.45 21.40 21.28
CA GLU A 234 2.71 20.73 20.89
C GLU A 234 2.78 19.33 21.49
N THR A 235 2.46 19.20 22.78
CA THR A 235 2.42 17.90 23.48
C THR A 235 1.33 16.98 22.90
N LEU A 236 0.17 17.54 22.55
CA LEU A 236 -0.91 16.78 21.93
C LEU A 236 -0.53 16.30 20.51
N ASP A 237 0.09 17.18 19.70
CA ASP A 237 0.58 16.84 18.36
C ASP A 237 1.65 15.73 18.43
N ALA A 238 2.51 15.75 19.47
CA ALA A 238 3.48 14.68 19.68
C ALA A 238 2.82 13.32 19.96
N LEU A 239 1.73 13.28 20.75
CA LEU A 239 0.96 12.04 20.98
C LEU A 239 0.30 11.53 19.72
N LEU A 240 -0.34 12.41 18.93
CA LEU A 240 -0.96 12.04 17.67
C LEU A 240 0.07 11.60 16.64
N GLY A 241 1.24 12.23 16.61
CA GLY A 241 2.38 11.84 15.80
C GLY A 241 2.91 10.45 16.19
N ALA A 242 3.10 10.18 17.48
CA ALA A 242 3.54 8.88 17.96
C ALA A 242 2.56 7.75 17.56
N LEU A 243 1.24 8.02 17.61
CA LEU A 243 0.23 7.06 17.15
C LEU A 243 0.33 6.80 15.63
N ALA A 244 0.49 7.86 14.83
CA ALA A 244 0.60 7.75 13.38
C ALA A 244 1.92 7.09 12.92
N ASP A 245 2.99 7.26 13.71
CA ASP A 245 4.32 6.73 13.41
C ASP A 245 4.54 5.31 13.96
N ALA A 246 3.65 4.82 14.83
CA ALA A 246 3.76 3.48 15.39
C ALA A 246 3.64 2.40 14.31
N ARG A 247 4.55 1.43 14.34
CA ARG A 247 4.65 0.35 13.34
C ARG A 247 4.65 -1.01 14.01
N THR A 248 3.96 -1.94 13.37
CA THR A 248 4.06 -3.37 13.67
C THR A 248 5.27 -3.96 12.94
N THR A 249 5.97 -4.89 13.57
CA THR A 249 7.25 -5.41 13.06
C THR A 249 7.30 -6.93 12.92
N ALA A 250 6.28 -7.63 13.45
CA ALA A 250 6.20 -9.08 13.42
C ALA A 250 4.73 -9.54 13.41
N PHE A 251 4.53 -10.84 13.17
CA PHE A 251 3.24 -11.49 13.28
C PHE A 251 3.24 -12.48 14.44
N ALA A 252 2.12 -12.59 15.13
CA ALA A 252 1.94 -13.49 16.27
C ALA A 252 2.15 -14.98 15.90
N SER A 253 1.84 -15.34 14.64
CA SER A 253 2.07 -16.69 14.11
C SER A 253 3.54 -17.06 13.93
N ASP A 254 4.46 -16.10 13.93
CA ASP A 254 5.88 -16.30 13.68
C ASP A 254 6.70 -16.37 14.99
N LEU A 255 6.06 -16.11 16.13
CA LEU A 255 6.70 -16.05 17.44
C LEU A 255 5.91 -16.86 18.48
N ASP A 256 6.63 -17.48 19.41
CA ASP A 256 6.02 -18.14 20.55
C ASP A 256 5.44 -17.09 21.53
N ARG A 257 4.22 -17.34 21.97
CA ARG A 257 3.58 -16.55 23.00
C ARG A 257 4.13 -16.94 24.37
N ASP A 258 4.47 -15.95 25.19
CA ASP A 258 4.81 -16.19 26.59
C ASP A 258 3.59 -16.77 27.33
N PRO A 259 3.69 -17.96 27.95
CA PRO A 259 2.59 -18.54 28.74
C PRO A 259 2.11 -17.66 29.89
N ALA A 260 2.98 -16.76 30.40
CA ALA A 260 2.66 -15.79 31.45
C ALA A 260 2.01 -14.53 30.88
N SER A 261 1.90 -14.36 29.53
CA SER A 261 1.27 -13.20 28.92
C SER A 261 -0.22 -13.17 29.25
N GLY A 262 -0.62 -12.18 30.05
CA GLY A 262 -2.02 -11.89 30.35
C GLY A 262 -2.74 -11.35 29.10
N SER A 263 -4.07 -11.38 29.13
CA SER A 263 -4.92 -10.70 28.13
C SER A 263 -5.11 -9.22 28.46
N ASP A 264 -4.45 -8.71 29.50
CA ASP A 264 -4.67 -7.37 30.00
C ASP A 264 -4.16 -6.32 29.01
N THR A 265 -5.03 -5.41 28.66
CA THR A 265 -4.69 -4.27 27.81
C THR A 265 -3.81 -3.30 28.59
N VAL A 266 -2.62 -3.02 28.06
CA VAL A 266 -1.65 -2.08 28.66
C VAL A 266 -1.79 -0.67 28.10
N PHE A 267 -2.24 -0.55 26.85
CA PHE A 267 -2.51 0.72 26.18
C PHE A 267 -3.70 0.53 25.24
N SER A 268 -4.60 1.50 25.18
CA SER A 268 -5.68 1.46 24.21
C SER A 268 -6.07 2.85 23.71
N VAL A 269 -6.66 2.88 22.51
CA VAL A 269 -7.27 4.07 21.92
C VAL A 269 -8.66 3.69 21.43
N ALA A 270 -9.70 4.26 22.04
CA ALA A 270 -11.07 4.11 21.57
C ALA A 270 -11.40 5.26 20.59
N PHE A 271 -11.78 4.93 19.37
CA PHE A 271 -12.15 5.87 18.32
C PHE A 271 -13.68 5.99 18.23
N VAL A 272 -14.16 7.20 17.98
CA VAL A 272 -15.53 7.50 17.56
C VAL A 272 -15.45 8.14 16.19
N PHE A 273 -16.07 7.52 15.18
CA PHE A 273 -16.07 7.99 13.79
C PHE A 273 -17.38 8.68 13.43
N ASN A 274 -17.32 9.72 12.58
CA ASN A 274 -18.44 10.59 12.19
C ASN A 274 -19.25 10.06 10.99
N THR A 275 -19.26 8.76 10.73
CA THR A 275 -19.92 8.17 9.57
C THR A 275 -21.38 7.82 9.84
N GLY A 276 -22.34 8.67 9.46
CA GLY A 276 -23.77 8.36 9.35
C GLY A 276 -24.50 7.67 10.51
N GLY A 277 -23.81 7.46 11.61
CA GLY A 277 -24.12 6.81 12.87
C GLY A 277 -22.80 6.57 13.56
N SER A 278 -22.68 6.89 14.85
CA SER A 278 -21.41 6.76 15.58
C SER A 278 -20.88 5.31 15.48
N VAL A 279 -19.82 5.11 14.73
CA VAL A 279 -19.07 3.85 14.71
C VAL A 279 -17.97 3.93 15.74
N HIS A 280 -17.84 2.89 16.54
CA HIS A 280 -16.84 2.78 17.58
C HIS A 280 -15.84 1.67 17.25
N ALA A 281 -14.56 1.93 17.43
CA ALA A 281 -13.52 0.92 17.34
C ALA A 281 -12.47 1.17 18.43
N THR A 282 -11.87 0.09 18.91
CA THR A 282 -10.81 0.16 19.92
C THR A 282 -9.55 -0.49 19.39
N LEU A 283 -8.46 0.27 19.32
CA LEU A 283 -7.11 -0.25 19.24
C LEU A 283 -6.67 -0.64 20.65
N ALA A 284 -6.23 -1.88 20.83
CA ALA A 284 -5.72 -2.36 22.12
C ALA A 284 -4.35 -3.03 21.93
N LEU A 285 -3.46 -2.77 22.85
CA LEU A 285 -2.15 -3.41 22.95
C LEU A 285 -2.10 -4.24 24.23
N SER A 286 -1.84 -5.54 24.10
CA SER A 286 -1.73 -6.47 25.23
C SER A 286 -0.40 -7.20 25.18
N HIS A 287 0.12 -7.60 26.34
CA HIS A 287 1.39 -8.31 26.43
C HIS A 287 1.35 -9.63 25.65
N TYR A 288 2.38 -9.88 24.83
CA TYR A 288 2.50 -11.09 24.03
C TYR A 288 3.74 -11.91 24.44
N SER A 289 4.91 -11.26 24.54
CA SER A 289 6.16 -11.81 25.02
C SER A 289 7.04 -10.70 25.59
N GLU A 290 8.23 -11.03 26.08
CA GLU A 290 9.16 -10.07 26.71
C GLU A 290 9.36 -8.78 25.88
N ASN A 291 9.43 -8.93 24.54
CA ASN A 291 9.78 -7.83 23.62
C ASN A 291 8.62 -7.40 22.71
N TYR A 292 7.43 -8.02 22.84
CA TYR A 292 6.33 -7.81 21.91
C TYR A 292 4.97 -7.67 22.59
N TYR A 293 4.13 -6.84 21.98
CA TYR A 293 2.74 -6.63 22.37
C TYR A 293 1.81 -6.92 21.18
N LEU A 294 0.76 -7.66 21.45
CA LEU A 294 -0.26 -8.00 20.46
C LEU A 294 -1.13 -6.78 20.18
N VAL A 295 -1.27 -6.49 18.91
CA VAL A 295 -2.17 -5.45 18.40
C VAL A 295 -3.53 -6.08 18.13
N SER A 296 -4.58 -5.48 18.69
CA SER A 296 -5.96 -5.82 18.39
C SER A 296 -6.69 -4.57 17.94
N PHE A 297 -7.15 -4.55 16.68
CA PHE A 297 -7.91 -3.44 16.11
C PHE A 297 -8.90 -3.96 15.07
N MET A 298 -10.20 -3.71 15.27
CA MET A 298 -11.26 -4.26 14.44
C MET A 298 -11.19 -5.81 14.39
N SER A 299 -11.00 -6.41 13.21
CA SER A 299 -10.82 -7.86 13.04
C SER A 299 -9.36 -8.30 12.98
N ASP A 300 -8.41 -7.36 13.09
CA ASP A 300 -6.98 -7.65 13.04
C ASP A 300 -6.45 -7.93 14.45
N SER A 301 -5.85 -9.11 14.65
CA SER A 301 -5.34 -9.56 15.94
C SER A 301 -4.15 -10.51 15.80
N ASP A 302 -3.34 -10.37 14.74
CA ASP A 302 -2.15 -11.19 14.52
C ASP A 302 -0.84 -10.39 14.36
N ARG A 303 -0.89 -9.06 14.48
CA ARG A 303 0.27 -8.18 14.36
C ARG A 303 0.86 -7.85 15.72
N LEU A 304 2.18 -7.65 15.74
CA LEU A 304 2.93 -7.35 16.96
C LEU A 304 3.69 -6.03 16.82
N ILE A 305 3.64 -5.22 17.88
CA ILE A 305 4.49 -4.04 18.07
C ILE A 305 5.60 -4.38 19.09
N THR A 306 6.78 -3.80 18.93
CA THR A 306 7.88 -3.98 19.89
C THR A 306 7.63 -3.24 21.21
N ALA A 307 8.33 -3.64 22.27
CA ALA A 307 8.34 -2.92 23.54
C ALA A 307 8.78 -1.46 23.38
N ASP A 308 9.77 -1.17 22.51
CA ASP A 308 10.19 0.21 22.21
C ASP A 308 9.09 1.01 21.50
N GLY A 309 8.35 0.38 20.57
CA GLY A 309 7.21 1.02 19.91
C GLY A 309 6.07 1.35 20.87
N LEU A 310 5.75 0.43 21.80
CA LEU A 310 4.79 0.71 22.87
C LEU A 310 5.32 1.82 23.80
N LYS A 311 6.62 1.77 24.16
CA LYS A 311 7.23 2.79 25.01
C LYS A 311 7.11 4.18 24.41
N ALA A 312 7.32 4.36 23.11
CA ALA A 312 7.14 5.65 22.45
C ALA A 312 5.70 6.19 22.60
N LEU A 313 4.70 5.33 22.47
CA LEU A 313 3.29 5.68 22.67
C LEU A 313 2.99 6.07 24.14
N THR A 314 3.49 5.27 25.09
CA THR A 314 3.25 5.51 26.52
C THR A 314 3.98 6.76 27.03
N ASP A 315 5.21 6.99 26.57
CA ASP A 315 5.97 8.23 26.93
C ASP A 315 5.24 9.49 26.42
N ALA A 316 4.71 9.45 25.19
CA ALA A 316 3.95 10.56 24.61
C ALA A 316 2.61 10.78 25.37
N PHE A 317 1.91 9.71 25.75
CA PHE A 317 0.70 9.78 26.56
C PHE A 317 1.00 10.32 27.94
N ASP A 318 2.04 9.83 28.62
CA ASP A 318 2.43 10.29 29.97
C ASP A 318 2.81 11.77 30.00
N ALA A 319 3.36 12.30 28.90
CA ALA A 319 3.60 13.73 28.77
C ALA A 319 2.30 14.55 28.77
N CYS A 320 1.22 14.01 28.20
CA CYS A 320 -0.10 14.66 28.13
C CYS A 320 -0.88 14.66 29.49
N VAL A 321 -0.60 13.68 30.37
CA VAL A 321 -1.36 13.45 31.61
C VAL A 321 -0.56 13.77 32.89
N LYS A 322 0.46 14.60 32.76
CA LYS A 322 1.30 15.10 33.86
C LYS A 322 0.64 16.17 34.70
#